data_02053b52c051e7f3246415dcefd730fc
#
_entry.id   02053b52c051e7f3246415dcefd730fc
#
_cell.length_a   1.000
_cell.length_b   1.000
_cell.length_c   1.000
_cell.angle_alpha   90.00
_cell.angle_beta   90.00
_cell.angle_gamma   90.00
#
_symmetry.space_group_name_H-M   'P 1'
#
loop_
_entity.id
_entity.type
_entity.pdbx_description
1 polymer ?
#
loop_
_entity_poly.entity_id
_entity_poly.type
_entity_poly.pdbx_seq_one_letter_code
_entity_poly.pdbx_strand_id
1 'polypeptide(L)'
;MNKTGNEKSTFTLAYFSTLLDGYNLTVSAPLIVILSRFMNLSLLDTALLASSALIGNAVGGFLMGRLPDRFSRKTLLIVDLLLYAVMGLFSSLSITIAQIIIFRMLLGIGIGGDYPNSSSLLAEIQGNTGRGKSVGFLGTSWTIGFGLSLLVGLLLYPLGPDAWRILLFLPVISSVVIIILRSHLNESTPWKKSREVAKRDNVRRIFSKELRVFTIYVTTFWFFFDAIHYGISEYAPLVMKTIGLHGNTTGIIASLILASVEVIGTLVGISLVDREGRRKVQIIGFLGISVSMLVAAFVTQEYVLIFVLFALGEFVGFGPGILEFIYPPEMFPTELRGTGAGFANSMSGVGAVIGVLIQPFILGLSNGVTYLFLMYAGMAFAVLMLTIAIAPETSSKAVITEMPEIQ
;
A
#
# COMPACT_ATOMS: atom_id res chain seq x y z
N MET A 1 32.57 -7.99 -5.49
CA MET A 1 31.18 -8.45 -5.76
C MET A 1 30.75 -7.85 -7.08
N ASN A 2 30.28 -8.68 -8.03
CA ASN A 2 29.86 -8.22 -9.36
C ASN A 2 28.65 -7.25 -9.23
N LYS A 3 28.61 -6.20 -10.06
CA LYS A 3 27.54 -5.18 -10.10
C LYS A 3 26.14 -5.81 -10.17
N THR A 4 25.97 -6.83 -10.98
CA THR A 4 24.73 -7.63 -11.14
C THR A 4 24.31 -8.41 -9.88
N GLY A 5 25.26 -8.84 -9.03
CA GLY A 5 24.95 -9.52 -7.77
C GLY A 5 24.36 -8.59 -6.71
N ASN A 6 24.85 -7.34 -6.65
CA ASN A 6 24.35 -6.35 -5.72
C ASN A 6 22.94 -5.84 -6.10
N GLU A 7 22.66 -5.72 -7.41
CA GLU A 7 21.36 -5.33 -7.94
C GLU A 7 20.27 -6.37 -7.60
N LYS A 8 20.56 -7.66 -7.81
CA LYS A 8 19.64 -8.76 -7.47
C LYS A 8 19.36 -8.81 -5.96
N SER A 9 20.38 -8.70 -5.12
CA SER A 9 20.20 -8.72 -3.66
C SER A 9 19.36 -7.53 -3.18
N THR A 10 19.58 -6.34 -3.73
CA THR A 10 18.80 -5.15 -3.37
C THR A 10 17.34 -5.30 -3.78
N PHE A 11 17.08 -5.80 -4.99
CA PHE A 11 15.72 -6.08 -5.45
C PHE A 11 15.02 -7.09 -4.53
N THR A 12 15.67 -8.22 -4.24
CA THR A 12 15.11 -9.27 -3.38
C THR A 12 14.77 -8.73 -1.99
N LEU A 13 15.64 -7.94 -1.39
CA LEU A 13 15.39 -7.38 -0.06
C LEU A 13 14.30 -6.30 -0.06
N ALA A 14 14.21 -5.47 -1.10
CA ALA A 14 13.10 -4.54 -1.26
C ALA A 14 11.77 -5.30 -1.43
N TYR A 15 11.76 -6.37 -2.25
CA TYR A 15 10.59 -7.21 -2.45
C TYR A 15 10.06 -7.81 -1.14
N PHE A 16 10.93 -8.42 -0.34
CA PHE A 16 10.53 -9.01 0.95
C PHE A 16 10.15 -7.95 2.00
N SER A 17 10.75 -6.76 1.96
CA SER A 17 10.34 -5.66 2.83
C SER A 17 8.93 -5.19 2.50
N THR A 18 8.65 -4.93 1.22
CA THR A 18 7.30 -4.53 0.77
C THR A 18 6.25 -5.63 1.03
N LEU A 19 6.65 -6.91 0.98
CA LEU A 19 5.78 -8.01 1.41
C LEU A 19 5.43 -7.91 2.90
N LEU A 20 6.41 -7.56 3.76
CA LEU A 20 6.15 -7.33 5.18
C LEU A 20 5.27 -6.10 5.41
N ASP A 21 5.39 -5.05 4.58
CA ASP A 21 4.51 -3.89 4.63
C ASP A 21 3.07 -4.30 4.39
N GLY A 22 2.81 -5.03 3.29
CA GLY A 22 1.50 -5.57 2.97
C GLY A 22 0.91 -6.43 4.11
N TYR A 23 1.73 -7.32 4.68
CA TYR A 23 1.31 -8.12 5.83
C TYR A 23 0.95 -7.25 7.04
N ASN A 24 1.83 -6.34 7.45
CA ASN A 24 1.66 -5.55 8.67
C ASN A 24 0.53 -4.52 8.58
N LEU A 25 0.33 -3.92 7.40
CA LEU A 25 -0.75 -2.95 7.21
C LEU A 25 -2.12 -3.63 7.26
N THR A 26 -2.25 -4.84 6.72
CA THR A 26 -3.54 -5.52 6.53
C THR A 26 -3.84 -6.62 7.56
N VAL A 27 -2.89 -6.94 8.44
CA VAL A 27 -3.08 -7.99 9.47
C VAL A 27 -4.21 -7.65 10.47
N SER A 28 -4.68 -6.40 10.49
CA SER A 28 -5.84 -5.99 11.29
C SER A 28 -7.11 -6.74 10.89
N ALA A 29 -7.30 -7.07 9.61
CA ALA A 29 -8.47 -7.79 9.13
C ALA A 29 -8.64 -9.16 9.84
N PRO A 30 -7.71 -10.12 9.76
CA PRO A 30 -7.80 -11.37 10.51
C PRO A 30 -7.65 -11.18 12.03
N LEU A 31 -6.90 -10.18 12.49
CA LEU A 31 -6.75 -9.85 13.91
C LEU A 31 -8.09 -9.52 14.55
N ILE A 32 -8.89 -8.66 13.94
CA ILE A 32 -10.23 -8.26 14.41
C ILE A 32 -11.14 -9.50 14.48
N VAL A 33 -11.11 -10.37 13.47
CA VAL A 33 -11.90 -11.61 13.44
C VAL A 33 -11.52 -12.54 14.62
N ILE A 34 -10.24 -12.68 14.91
CA ILE A 34 -9.75 -13.50 16.04
C ILE A 34 -10.14 -12.85 17.38
N LEU A 35 -9.87 -11.56 17.56
CA LEU A 35 -10.13 -10.85 18.84
C LEU A 35 -11.62 -10.77 19.14
N SER A 36 -12.48 -10.51 18.14
CA SER A 36 -13.94 -10.40 18.33
C SER A 36 -14.59 -11.71 18.81
N ARG A 37 -13.90 -12.83 18.71
CA ARG A 37 -14.37 -14.12 19.24
C ARG A 37 -14.24 -14.21 20.75
N PHE A 38 -13.28 -13.52 21.34
CA PHE A 38 -12.94 -13.63 22.77
C PHE A 38 -13.08 -12.32 23.53
N MET A 39 -13.17 -11.21 22.82
CA MET A 39 -13.31 -9.86 23.39
C MET A 39 -14.50 -9.15 22.74
N ASN A 40 -15.27 -8.42 23.55
CA ASN A 40 -16.34 -7.56 23.07
C ASN A 40 -15.70 -6.25 22.52
N LEU A 41 -15.33 -6.25 21.25
CA LEU A 41 -14.82 -5.06 20.58
C LEU A 41 -15.94 -4.06 20.35
N SER A 42 -15.77 -2.83 20.83
CA SER A 42 -16.64 -1.73 20.43
C SER A 42 -16.42 -1.36 18.95
N LEU A 43 -17.35 -0.61 18.40
CA LEU A 43 -17.19 -0.06 17.04
C LEU A 43 -15.92 0.77 16.92
N LEU A 44 -15.64 1.57 17.95
CA LEU A 44 -14.43 2.40 18.03
C LEU A 44 -13.15 1.56 18.13
N ASP A 45 -13.14 0.51 18.95
CA ASP A 45 -11.98 -0.41 19.05
C ASP A 45 -11.69 -1.04 17.69
N THR A 46 -12.72 -1.51 17.01
CA THR A 46 -12.60 -2.10 15.67
C THR A 46 -12.03 -1.10 14.65
N ALA A 47 -12.56 0.11 14.62
CA ALA A 47 -12.10 1.17 13.73
C ALA A 47 -10.65 1.59 14.00
N LEU A 48 -10.28 1.74 15.29
CA LEU A 48 -8.93 2.11 15.69
C LEU A 48 -7.92 0.97 15.47
N LEU A 49 -8.28 -0.29 15.71
CA LEU A 49 -7.44 -1.44 15.41
C LEU A 49 -7.15 -1.52 13.90
N ALA A 50 -8.19 -1.40 13.06
CA ALA A 50 -8.06 -1.44 11.62
C ALA A 50 -7.17 -0.31 11.08
N SER A 51 -7.33 0.92 11.60
CA SER A 51 -6.60 2.11 11.12
C SER A 51 -5.26 2.34 11.79
N SER A 52 -4.91 1.62 12.87
CA SER A 52 -3.74 1.92 13.70
C SER A 52 -2.43 2.01 12.94
N ALA A 53 -2.07 0.99 12.18
CA ALA A 53 -0.82 0.98 11.39
C ALA A 53 -0.88 2.01 10.24
N LEU A 54 -2.06 2.26 9.66
CA LEU A 54 -2.26 3.25 8.61
C LEU A 54 -2.05 4.69 9.09
N ILE A 55 -2.49 5.00 10.33
CA ILE A 55 -2.20 6.29 10.97
C ILE A 55 -0.68 6.47 11.11
N GLY A 56 0.00 5.43 11.60
CA GLY A 56 1.47 5.43 11.68
C GLY A 56 2.13 5.61 10.31
N ASN A 57 1.65 4.90 9.28
CA ASN A 57 2.15 4.99 7.91
C ASN A 57 2.03 6.41 7.35
N ALA A 58 0.89 7.07 7.54
CA ALA A 58 0.69 8.46 7.12
C ALA A 58 1.71 9.41 7.77
N VAL A 59 1.94 9.28 9.09
CA VAL A 59 2.94 10.07 9.83
C VAL A 59 4.36 9.72 9.37
N GLY A 60 4.65 8.43 9.21
CA GLY A 60 5.94 7.91 8.77
C GLY A 60 6.35 8.38 7.39
N GLY A 61 5.44 8.35 6.42
CA GLY A 61 5.67 8.84 5.06
C GLY A 61 6.11 10.31 5.05
N PHE A 62 5.50 11.14 5.88
CA PHE A 62 5.86 12.54 6.00
C PHE A 62 7.21 12.77 6.71
N LEU A 63 7.47 12.06 7.80
CA LEU A 63 8.70 12.19 8.57
C LEU A 63 9.88 11.54 7.87
N MET A 64 9.73 10.26 7.53
CA MET A 64 10.80 9.43 7.01
C MET A 64 11.07 9.67 5.51
N GLY A 65 10.08 10.11 4.73
CA GLY A 65 10.26 10.42 3.30
C GLY A 65 11.23 11.57 3.02
N ARG A 66 11.50 12.43 4.02
CA ARG A 66 12.49 13.54 3.93
C ARG A 66 13.89 13.14 4.39
N LEU A 67 13.99 12.11 5.20
CA LEU A 67 15.26 11.69 5.79
C LEU A 67 16.25 11.12 4.75
N PRO A 68 15.82 10.43 3.66
CA PRO A 68 16.73 9.92 2.64
C PRO A 68 17.54 10.99 1.93
N ASP A 69 17.04 12.21 1.90
CA ASP A 69 17.75 13.35 1.31
C ASP A 69 18.92 13.82 2.19
N ARG A 70 18.92 13.43 3.48
CA ARG A 70 19.95 13.79 4.48
C ARG A 70 20.76 12.62 4.99
N PHE A 71 20.14 11.47 5.19
CA PHE A 71 20.71 10.27 5.78
C PHE A 71 20.88 9.18 4.73
N SER A 72 21.80 8.26 5.00
CA SER A 72 22.02 7.06 4.18
C SER A 72 20.72 6.26 4.04
N ARG A 73 20.30 5.97 2.80
CA ARG A 73 19.11 5.16 2.52
C ARG A 73 19.20 3.79 3.18
N LYS A 74 20.39 3.16 3.16
CA LYS A 74 20.64 1.90 3.86
C LYS A 74 20.34 2.02 5.36
N THR A 75 20.82 3.08 6.01
CA THR A 75 20.62 3.29 7.45
C THR A 75 19.13 3.47 7.76
N LEU A 76 18.40 4.25 6.96
CA LEU A 76 16.97 4.46 7.16
C LEU A 76 16.19 3.16 6.99
N LEU A 77 16.47 2.38 5.95
CA LEU A 77 15.83 1.08 5.73
C LEU A 77 16.10 0.06 6.86
N ILE A 78 17.20 0.19 7.60
CA ILE A 78 17.46 -0.60 8.80
C ILE A 78 16.68 -0.06 9.99
N VAL A 79 16.59 1.25 10.16
CA VAL A 79 15.83 1.91 11.23
C VAL A 79 14.33 1.58 11.12
N ASP A 80 13.78 1.62 9.90
CA ASP A 80 12.38 1.28 9.62
C ASP A 80 12.08 -0.16 10.08
N LEU A 81 12.92 -1.12 9.70
CA LEU A 81 12.78 -2.52 10.10
C LEU A 81 13.01 -2.75 11.60
N LEU A 82 13.86 -1.95 12.25
CA LEU A 82 14.02 -2.00 13.71
C LEU A 82 12.73 -1.56 14.42
N LEU A 83 12.07 -0.52 13.91
CA LEU A 83 10.74 -0.13 14.40
C LEU A 83 9.73 -1.27 14.23
N TYR A 84 9.74 -1.97 13.08
CA TYR A 84 8.88 -3.15 12.88
C TYR A 84 9.15 -4.23 13.92
N ALA A 85 10.41 -4.60 14.11
CA ALA A 85 10.78 -5.68 15.02
C ALA A 85 10.41 -5.35 16.47
N VAL A 86 10.78 -4.14 16.92
CA VAL A 86 10.56 -3.73 18.32
C VAL A 86 9.08 -3.50 18.61
N MET A 87 8.39 -2.74 17.76
CA MET A 87 6.97 -2.42 17.99
C MET A 87 6.06 -3.61 17.68
N GLY A 88 6.41 -4.47 16.73
CA GLY A 88 5.74 -5.74 16.46
C GLY A 88 5.84 -6.69 17.66
N LEU A 89 7.03 -6.79 18.29
CA LEU A 89 7.22 -7.56 19.51
C LEU A 89 6.33 -7.03 20.64
N PHE A 90 6.36 -5.72 20.92
CA PHE A 90 5.51 -5.13 21.96
C PHE A 90 4.02 -5.29 21.65
N SER A 91 3.63 -5.20 20.37
CA SER A 91 2.26 -5.45 19.95
C SER A 91 1.82 -6.87 20.27
N SER A 92 2.66 -7.88 20.01
CA SER A 92 2.38 -9.29 20.32
C SER A 92 2.32 -9.60 21.82
N LEU A 93 3.04 -8.84 22.63
CA LEU A 93 3.09 -8.98 24.11
C LEU A 93 2.04 -8.12 24.82
N SER A 94 1.22 -7.37 24.09
CA SER A 94 0.20 -6.48 24.65
C SER A 94 -0.82 -7.25 25.52
N ILE A 95 -1.34 -6.58 26.53
CA ILE A 95 -2.38 -7.10 27.43
C ILE A 95 -3.71 -6.33 27.30
N THR A 96 -3.71 -5.21 26.59
CA THR A 96 -4.89 -4.39 26.32
C THR A 96 -4.98 -4.02 24.84
N ILE A 97 -6.21 -3.78 24.34
CA ILE A 97 -6.46 -3.32 22.97
C ILE A 97 -5.75 -1.98 22.72
N ALA A 98 -5.76 -1.07 23.69
CA ALA A 98 -5.09 0.23 23.57
C ALA A 98 -3.58 0.08 23.34
N GLN A 99 -2.92 -0.88 23.99
CA GLN A 99 -1.50 -1.18 23.75
C GLN A 99 -1.27 -1.69 22.32
N ILE A 100 -2.11 -2.61 21.83
CA ILE A 100 -2.03 -3.10 20.45
C ILE A 100 -2.13 -1.91 19.48
N ILE A 101 -3.12 -1.04 19.65
CA ILE A 101 -3.33 0.14 18.80
C ILE A 101 -2.10 1.03 18.80
N ILE A 102 -1.57 1.39 19.98
CA ILE A 102 -0.41 2.29 20.10
C ILE A 102 0.84 1.69 19.44
N PHE A 103 1.15 0.41 19.72
CA PHE A 103 2.35 -0.21 19.16
C PHE A 103 2.23 -0.44 17.67
N ARG A 104 1.04 -0.71 17.15
CA ARG A 104 0.79 -0.77 15.69
C ARG A 104 0.91 0.59 15.03
N MET A 105 0.47 1.68 15.68
CA MET A 105 0.71 3.05 15.18
C MET A 105 2.22 3.34 15.08
N LEU A 106 2.99 3.00 16.12
CA LEU A 106 4.44 3.21 16.12
C LEU A 106 5.16 2.34 15.07
N LEU A 107 4.72 1.09 14.89
CA LEU A 107 5.19 0.20 13.81
C LEU A 107 4.91 0.82 12.43
N GLY A 108 3.71 1.37 12.24
CA GLY A 108 3.31 2.02 11.01
C GLY A 108 4.21 3.20 10.60
N ILE A 109 4.83 3.91 11.57
CA ILE A 109 5.80 4.98 11.26
C ILE A 109 6.99 4.42 10.48
N GLY A 110 7.48 3.23 10.84
CA GLY A 110 8.52 2.54 10.07
C GLY A 110 8.05 2.20 8.65
N ILE A 111 6.84 1.62 8.51
CA ILE A 111 6.29 1.27 7.19
C ILE A 111 6.24 2.48 6.26
N GLY A 112 5.80 3.64 6.77
CA GLY A 112 5.73 4.87 5.98
C GLY A 112 7.07 5.33 5.43
N GLY A 113 8.18 4.92 6.05
CA GLY A 113 9.55 5.20 5.59
C GLY A 113 10.06 4.20 4.55
N ASP A 114 9.69 2.92 4.64
CA ASP A 114 10.29 1.88 3.78
C ASP A 114 9.94 2.08 2.30
N TYR A 115 8.68 2.36 1.98
CA TYR A 115 8.24 2.50 0.59
C TYR A 115 9.00 3.58 -0.21
N PRO A 116 9.07 4.87 0.21
CA PRO A 116 9.77 5.88 -0.56
C PRO A 116 11.28 5.59 -0.68
N ASN A 117 11.87 4.93 0.31
CA ASN A 117 13.28 4.53 0.31
C ASN A 117 13.55 3.36 -0.65
N SER A 118 12.76 2.29 -0.59
CA SER A 118 12.90 1.09 -1.40
C SER A 118 12.63 1.36 -2.87
N SER A 119 11.54 2.06 -3.20
CA SER A 119 11.19 2.40 -4.59
C SER A 119 12.20 3.34 -5.24
N SER A 120 12.70 4.34 -4.49
CA SER A 120 13.73 5.25 -4.95
C SER A 120 15.07 4.53 -5.18
N LEU A 121 15.46 3.64 -4.26
CA LEU A 121 16.69 2.86 -4.39
C LEU A 121 16.65 1.94 -5.62
N LEU A 122 15.54 1.26 -5.86
CA LEU A 122 15.37 0.41 -7.06
C LEU A 122 15.38 1.22 -8.35
N ALA A 123 14.72 2.38 -8.37
CA ALA A 123 14.71 3.27 -9.53
C ALA A 123 16.12 3.79 -9.89
N GLU A 124 17.02 3.94 -8.91
CA GLU A 124 18.41 4.36 -9.13
C GLU A 124 19.32 3.25 -9.64
N ILE A 125 19.09 2.01 -9.20
CA ILE A 125 19.93 0.86 -9.54
C ILE A 125 19.62 0.34 -10.94
N GLN A 126 18.36 0.32 -11.36
CA GLN A 126 17.92 -0.38 -12.57
C GLN A 126 18.00 0.45 -13.86
N GLY A 127 18.31 1.73 -13.80
CA GLY A 127 18.36 2.58 -15.01
C GLY A 127 16.99 2.74 -15.70
N ASN A 128 16.98 3.07 -17.01
CA ASN A 128 15.76 3.44 -17.74
C ASN A 128 15.01 2.26 -18.39
N THR A 129 15.66 1.11 -18.60
CA THR A 129 15.04 -0.05 -19.26
C THR A 129 14.49 -1.03 -18.25
N GLY A 130 13.18 -1.35 -18.32
CA GLY A 130 12.52 -2.33 -17.44
C GLY A 130 12.21 -1.82 -16.03
N ARG A 131 12.39 -0.51 -15.75
CA ARG A 131 12.10 0.10 -14.45
C ARG A 131 10.65 -0.13 -14.03
N GLY A 132 9.68 0.07 -14.96
CA GLY A 132 8.26 -0.12 -14.70
C GLY A 132 7.96 -1.52 -14.18
N LYS A 133 8.48 -2.55 -14.86
CA LYS A 133 8.30 -3.94 -14.40
C LYS A 133 8.87 -4.19 -13.02
N SER A 134 10.11 -3.80 -12.79
CA SER A 134 10.81 -4.11 -11.54
C SER A 134 10.22 -3.37 -10.35
N VAL A 135 9.83 -2.12 -10.52
CA VAL A 135 9.15 -1.36 -9.46
C VAL A 135 7.71 -1.85 -9.29
N GLY A 136 7.02 -2.21 -10.38
CA GLY A 136 5.69 -2.80 -10.33
C GLY A 136 5.61 -4.14 -9.56
N PHE A 137 6.71 -4.93 -9.56
CA PHE A 137 6.79 -6.14 -8.73
C PHE A 137 6.74 -5.86 -7.22
N LEU A 138 7.03 -4.64 -6.76
CA LEU A 138 6.81 -4.26 -5.36
C LEU A 138 5.32 -4.29 -5.02
N GLY A 139 4.45 -3.79 -5.92
CA GLY A 139 3.01 -3.90 -5.74
C GLY A 139 2.55 -5.35 -5.59
N THR A 140 3.03 -6.26 -6.46
CA THR A 140 2.73 -7.70 -6.32
C THR A 140 3.20 -8.26 -4.98
N SER A 141 4.38 -7.86 -4.49
CA SER A 141 4.87 -8.34 -3.18
C SER A 141 4.01 -7.87 -2.03
N TRP A 142 3.52 -6.63 -2.11
CA TRP A 142 2.59 -6.06 -1.13
C TRP A 142 1.29 -6.87 -1.07
N THR A 143 0.67 -7.15 -2.22
CA THR A 143 -0.55 -7.96 -2.31
C THR A 143 -0.36 -9.40 -1.81
N ILE A 144 0.81 -10.01 -2.09
CA ILE A 144 1.15 -11.32 -1.52
C ILE A 144 1.25 -11.23 0.01
N GLY A 145 1.83 -10.16 0.57
CA GLY A 145 1.88 -9.90 2.01
C GLY A 145 0.47 -9.81 2.62
N PHE A 146 -0.44 -9.10 1.96
CA PHE A 146 -1.86 -9.08 2.33
C PHE A 146 -2.47 -10.49 2.36
N GLY A 147 -2.36 -11.24 1.29
CA GLY A 147 -2.84 -12.62 1.23
C GLY A 147 -2.23 -13.52 2.32
N LEU A 148 -0.93 -13.35 2.63
CA LEU A 148 -0.27 -14.08 3.71
C LEU A 148 -0.83 -13.72 5.08
N SER A 149 -1.18 -12.46 5.36
CA SER A 149 -1.80 -12.06 6.62
C SER A 149 -3.13 -12.78 6.86
N LEU A 150 -3.95 -12.90 5.81
CA LEU A 150 -5.21 -13.63 5.84
C LEU A 150 -5.02 -15.13 5.99
N LEU A 151 -4.08 -15.72 5.24
CA LEU A 151 -3.76 -17.15 5.30
C LEU A 151 -3.27 -17.53 6.70
N VAL A 152 -2.32 -16.78 7.25
CA VAL A 152 -1.80 -17.01 8.60
C VAL A 152 -2.92 -16.83 9.63
N GLY A 153 -3.75 -15.81 9.50
CA GLY A 153 -4.90 -15.60 10.36
C GLY A 153 -5.88 -16.78 10.32
N LEU A 154 -6.15 -17.32 9.13
CA LEU A 154 -7.01 -18.49 8.94
C LEU A 154 -6.42 -19.75 9.61
N LEU A 155 -5.12 -19.99 9.43
CA LEU A 155 -4.43 -21.15 10.02
C LEU A 155 -4.32 -21.06 11.56
N LEU A 156 -4.17 -19.85 12.09
CA LEU A 156 -4.09 -19.61 13.53
C LEU A 156 -5.45 -19.56 14.21
N TYR A 157 -6.54 -19.31 13.47
CA TYR A 157 -7.89 -19.15 14.03
C TYR A 157 -8.33 -20.30 14.97
N PRO A 158 -8.03 -21.60 14.69
CA PRO A 158 -8.40 -22.72 15.58
C PRO A 158 -7.59 -22.78 16.88
N LEU A 159 -6.43 -22.11 16.98
CA LEU A 159 -5.50 -22.24 18.13
C LEU A 159 -5.98 -21.52 19.39
N GLY A 160 -7.12 -20.80 19.34
CA GLY A 160 -7.73 -20.21 20.53
C GLY A 160 -7.37 -18.75 20.77
N PRO A 161 -7.55 -18.25 22.03
CA PRO A 161 -7.54 -16.83 22.33
C PRO A 161 -6.19 -16.13 22.13
N ASP A 162 -5.08 -16.84 22.23
CA ASP A 162 -3.74 -16.26 22.08
C ASP A 162 -3.19 -16.32 20.64
N ALA A 163 -3.96 -16.85 19.71
CA ALA A 163 -3.58 -16.96 18.30
C ALA A 163 -3.15 -15.62 17.67
N TRP A 164 -3.79 -14.52 18.07
CA TRP A 164 -3.45 -13.17 17.61
C TRP A 164 -2.03 -12.73 18.00
N ARG A 165 -1.48 -13.25 19.10
CA ARG A 165 -0.09 -12.95 19.51
C ARG A 165 0.90 -13.52 18.50
N ILE A 166 0.68 -14.76 18.06
CA ILE A 166 1.49 -15.43 17.04
C ILE A 166 1.37 -14.67 15.71
N LEU A 167 0.14 -14.28 15.34
CA LEU A 167 -0.13 -13.51 14.13
C LEU A 167 0.68 -12.19 14.06
N LEU A 168 0.79 -11.48 15.19
CA LEU A 168 1.55 -10.22 15.26
C LEU A 168 3.06 -10.45 15.46
N PHE A 169 3.48 -11.63 15.97
CA PHE A 169 4.88 -11.93 16.22
C PHE A 169 5.63 -12.43 14.96
N LEU A 170 4.97 -13.14 14.05
CA LEU A 170 5.62 -13.71 12.86
C LEU A 170 6.39 -12.67 12.02
N PRO A 171 5.87 -11.45 11.76
CA PRO A 171 6.61 -10.42 11.04
C PRO A 171 7.90 -9.96 11.74
N VAL A 172 7.97 -10.09 13.08
CA VAL A 172 9.17 -9.72 13.85
C VAL A 172 10.36 -10.57 13.44
N ILE A 173 10.17 -11.88 13.30
CA ILE A 173 11.23 -12.82 12.87
C ILE A 173 11.74 -12.42 11.48
N SER A 174 10.82 -12.19 10.55
CA SER A 174 11.16 -11.82 9.17
C SER A 174 11.90 -10.48 9.11
N SER A 175 11.48 -9.50 9.91
CA SER A 175 12.15 -8.19 10.00
C SER A 175 13.60 -8.32 10.48
N VAL A 176 13.87 -9.13 11.51
CA VAL A 176 15.22 -9.38 12.01
C VAL A 176 16.10 -10.02 10.93
N VAL A 177 15.58 -11.00 10.20
CA VAL A 177 16.31 -11.64 9.09
C VAL A 177 16.66 -10.61 8.01
N ILE A 178 15.71 -9.77 7.61
CA ILE A 178 15.95 -8.73 6.57
C ILE A 178 16.95 -7.69 7.09
N ILE A 179 16.91 -7.27 8.35
CA ILE A 179 17.90 -6.36 8.95
C ILE A 179 19.31 -6.94 8.79
N ILE A 180 19.52 -8.20 9.16
CA ILE A 180 20.82 -8.87 9.05
C ILE A 180 21.28 -8.87 7.59
N LEU A 181 20.42 -9.23 6.65
CA LEU A 181 20.76 -9.26 5.22
C LEU A 181 21.04 -7.85 4.66
N ARG A 182 20.25 -6.83 5.03
CA ARG A 182 20.47 -5.43 4.61
C ARG A 182 21.76 -4.83 5.20
N SER A 183 22.20 -5.27 6.36
CA SER A 183 23.44 -4.79 6.96
C SER A 183 24.66 -5.02 6.07
N HIS A 184 24.62 -6.04 5.21
CA HIS A 184 25.69 -6.39 4.26
C HIS A 184 25.60 -5.67 2.90
N LEU A 185 24.51 -4.90 2.61
CA LEU A 185 24.40 -4.14 1.38
C LEU A 185 25.29 -2.90 1.38
N ASN A 186 25.72 -2.47 0.19
CA ASN A 186 26.43 -1.21 -0.01
C ASN A 186 25.46 -0.05 -0.26
N GLU A 187 25.85 1.17 0.13
CA GLU A 187 25.10 2.41 -0.16
C GLU A 187 25.10 2.70 -1.67
N SER A 188 24.01 3.32 -2.18
CA SER A 188 23.89 3.66 -3.59
C SER A 188 24.90 4.74 -4.03
N THR A 189 25.56 4.51 -5.18
CA THR A 189 26.51 5.47 -5.76
C THR A 189 25.84 6.77 -6.22
N PRO A 190 24.65 6.74 -6.88
CA PRO A 190 23.91 7.95 -7.25
C PRO A 190 23.57 8.85 -6.05
N TRP A 191 23.15 8.27 -4.93
CA TRP A 191 22.85 9.03 -3.72
C TRP A 191 24.10 9.75 -3.17
N LYS A 192 25.27 9.08 -3.15
CA LYS A 192 26.53 9.71 -2.72
C LYS A 192 26.88 10.94 -3.54
N LYS A 193 26.65 10.89 -4.87
CA LYS A 193 26.90 12.02 -5.77
C LYS A 193 25.88 13.14 -5.61
N SER A 194 24.58 12.82 -5.44
CA SER A 194 23.53 13.82 -5.29
C SER A 194 23.67 14.61 -4.00
N ARG A 195 24.18 13.99 -2.92
CA ARG A 195 24.43 14.65 -1.63
C ARG A 195 25.44 15.79 -1.71
N GLU A 196 26.43 15.70 -2.60
CA GLU A 196 27.44 16.75 -2.80
C GLU A 196 26.86 18.01 -3.45
N VAL A 197 25.74 17.85 -4.18
CA VAL A 197 25.08 18.93 -4.94
C VAL A 197 23.81 19.46 -4.23
N ALA A 198 23.22 18.67 -3.33
CA ALA A 198 21.95 18.98 -2.70
C ALA A 198 22.02 20.21 -1.80
N LYS A 199 21.57 21.35 -2.30
CA LYS A 199 21.10 22.48 -1.49
C LYS A 199 19.89 22.02 -0.67
N ARG A 200 19.76 22.49 0.58
CA ARG A 200 18.66 22.16 1.51
C ARG A 200 17.33 22.12 0.79
N ASP A 201 16.80 20.91 0.57
CA ASP A 201 15.55 20.73 -0.15
C ASP A 201 14.38 21.23 0.70
N ASN A 202 13.63 22.13 0.12
CA ASN A 202 12.42 22.65 0.73
C ASN A 202 11.24 21.89 0.11
N VAL A 203 10.39 21.28 0.95
CA VAL A 203 9.13 20.63 0.53
C VAL A 203 8.30 21.54 -0.41
N ARG A 204 8.45 22.85 -0.29
CA ARG A 204 7.80 23.81 -1.21
C ARG A 204 8.17 23.60 -2.68
N ARG A 205 9.33 22.98 -2.98
CA ARG A 205 9.77 22.72 -4.36
C ARG A 205 8.90 21.70 -5.09
N ILE A 206 8.32 20.71 -4.40
CA ILE A 206 7.37 19.78 -5.06
C ILE A 206 6.07 20.49 -5.50
N PHE A 207 5.79 21.67 -4.96
CA PHE A 207 4.67 22.54 -5.36
C PHE A 207 5.10 23.70 -6.28
N SER A 208 6.32 23.65 -6.83
CA SER A 208 6.77 24.59 -7.85
C SER A 208 5.86 24.54 -9.08
N LYS A 209 5.95 25.56 -9.94
CA LYS A 209 5.11 25.68 -11.15
C LYS A 209 5.24 24.45 -12.06
N GLU A 210 6.45 23.90 -12.11
CA GLU A 210 6.84 22.74 -12.95
C GLU A 210 6.33 21.41 -12.37
N LEU A 211 6.30 21.26 -11.05
CA LEU A 211 6.02 19.97 -10.40
C LEU A 211 4.61 19.88 -9.78
N ARG A 212 3.93 21.02 -9.55
CA ARG A 212 2.66 21.04 -8.82
C ARG A 212 1.57 20.15 -9.42
N VAL A 213 1.49 20.06 -10.76
CA VAL A 213 0.50 19.21 -11.43
C VAL A 213 0.77 17.74 -11.16
N PHE A 214 2.03 17.33 -11.22
CA PHE A 214 2.45 15.96 -10.88
C PHE A 214 2.19 15.64 -9.41
N THR A 215 2.53 16.57 -8.51
CA THR A 215 2.30 16.42 -7.07
C THR A 215 0.81 16.28 -6.76
N ILE A 216 -0.04 17.15 -7.31
CA ILE A 216 -1.50 17.09 -7.13
C ILE A 216 -2.04 15.77 -7.68
N TYR A 217 -1.64 15.39 -8.90
CA TYR A 217 -2.12 14.17 -9.52
C TYR A 217 -1.74 12.92 -8.70
N VAL A 218 -0.44 12.73 -8.43
CA VAL A 218 0.03 11.51 -7.74
C VAL A 218 -0.54 11.41 -6.32
N THR A 219 -0.64 12.53 -5.63
CA THR A 219 -1.19 12.60 -4.28
C THR A 219 -2.68 12.28 -4.26
N THR A 220 -3.45 12.84 -5.21
CA THR A 220 -4.91 12.67 -5.25
C THR A 220 -5.29 11.27 -5.65
N PHE A 221 -4.67 10.71 -6.70
CA PHE A 221 -5.05 9.36 -7.11
C PHE A 221 -4.71 8.34 -6.04
N TRP A 222 -3.56 8.45 -5.39
CA TRP A 222 -3.14 7.51 -4.35
C TRP A 222 -3.99 7.65 -3.09
N PHE A 223 -4.32 8.89 -2.69
CA PHE A 223 -5.26 9.14 -1.58
C PHE A 223 -6.60 8.41 -1.78
N PHE A 224 -7.24 8.57 -2.93
CA PHE A 224 -8.53 7.94 -3.18
C PHE A 224 -8.43 6.44 -3.44
N PHE A 225 -7.37 5.99 -4.09
CA PHE A 225 -7.14 4.56 -4.29
C PHE A 225 -7.00 3.85 -2.94
N ASP A 226 -6.17 4.35 -2.04
CA ASP A 226 -5.97 3.75 -0.73
C ASP A 226 -7.20 3.88 0.17
N ALA A 227 -7.97 4.95 0.05
CA ALA A 227 -9.25 5.06 0.76
C ALA A 227 -10.23 3.94 0.36
N ILE A 228 -10.27 3.58 -0.91
CA ILE A 228 -11.07 2.46 -1.43
C ILE A 228 -10.45 1.12 -1.02
N HIS A 229 -9.18 0.93 -1.36
CA HIS A 229 -8.49 -0.34 -1.24
C HIS A 229 -8.38 -0.81 0.23
N TYR A 230 -7.88 0.03 1.14
CA TYR A 230 -7.81 -0.33 2.57
C TYR A 230 -9.20 -0.39 3.22
N GLY A 231 -10.14 0.48 2.81
CA GLY A 231 -11.51 0.35 3.24
C GLY A 231 -12.07 -1.03 2.92
N ILE A 232 -11.88 -1.53 1.71
CA ILE A 232 -12.31 -2.87 1.32
C ILE A 232 -11.50 -3.94 2.06
N SER A 233 -10.17 -3.90 1.99
CA SER A 233 -9.29 -4.97 2.49
C SER A 233 -9.41 -5.20 3.99
N GLU A 234 -9.46 -4.14 4.81
CA GLU A 234 -9.51 -4.23 6.27
C GLU A 234 -10.86 -4.78 6.77
N TYR A 235 -11.93 -4.53 6.05
CA TYR A 235 -13.27 -4.97 6.43
C TYR A 235 -13.87 -6.04 5.50
N ALA A 236 -13.12 -6.54 4.53
CA ALA A 236 -13.61 -7.57 3.62
C ALA A 236 -14.28 -8.75 4.36
N PRO A 237 -13.68 -9.32 5.46
CA PRO A 237 -14.33 -10.38 6.20
C PRO A 237 -15.67 -9.96 6.83
N LEU A 238 -15.80 -8.71 7.28
CA LEU A 238 -17.02 -8.17 7.87
C LEU A 238 -18.07 -7.88 6.80
N VAL A 239 -17.68 -7.26 5.69
CA VAL A 239 -18.57 -7.00 4.55
C VAL A 239 -19.13 -8.31 4.01
N MET A 240 -18.30 -9.34 3.81
CA MET A 240 -18.72 -10.66 3.35
C MET A 240 -19.75 -11.29 4.28
N LYS A 241 -19.57 -11.13 5.61
CA LYS A 241 -20.58 -11.57 6.60
C LYS A 241 -21.88 -10.78 6.48
N THR A 242 -21.81 -9.48 6.27
CA THR A 242 -23.00 -8.60 6.17
C THR A 242 -23.85 -8.91 4.93
N ILE A 243 -23.23 -9.28 3.82
CA ILE A 243 -23.92 -9.65 2.57
C ILE A 243 -24.43 -11.10 2.56
N GLY A 244 -24.27 -11.88 3.64
CA GLY A 244 -24.85 -13.21 3.78
C GLY A 244 -23.90 -14.39 3.72
N LEU A 245 -22.59 -14.18 3.61
CA LEU A 245 -21.58 -15.24 3.74
C LEU A 245 -21.34 -15.56 5.22
N HIS A 246 -22.24 -16.34 5.81
CA HIS A 246 -22.20 -16.69 7.22
C HIS A 246 -21.18 -17.80 7.49
N GLY A 247 -20.41 -17.66 8.58
CA GLY A 247 -19.42 -18.60 9.07
C GLY A 247 -18.27 -17.88 9.76
N ASN A 248 -17.64 -18.56 10.71
CA ASN A 248 -16.58 -17.97 11.53
C ASN A 248 -15.32 -17.59 10.72
N THR A 249 -15.00 -18.34 9.68
CA THR A 249 -13.82 -18.17 8.83
C THR A 249 -14.17 -17.85 7.37
N THR A 250 -15.45 -17.92 7.00
CA THR A 250 -15.90 -17.73 5.60
C THR A 250 -15.46 -16.36 5.07
N GLY A 251 -15.56 -15.31 5.88
CA GLY A 251 -15.10 -13.97 5.50
C GLY A 251 -13.58 -13.91 5.23
N ILE A 252 -12.75 -14.59 6.04
CA ILE A 252 -11.30 -14.64 5.82
C ILE A 252 -10.99 -15.41 4.52
N ILE A 253 -11.68 -16.54 4.28
CA ILE A 253 -11.52 -17.31 3.05
C ILE A 253 -11.90 -16.49 1.82
N ALA A 254 -13.04 -15.83 1.87
CA ALA A 254 -13.48 -14.94 0.79
C ALA A 254 -12.47 -13.83 0.51
N SER A 255 -11.95 -13.17 1.56
CA SER A 255 -10.91 -12.15 1.42
C SER A 255 -9.59 -12.72 0.86
N LEU A 256 -9.23 -13.95 1.22
CA LEU A 256 -8.05 -14.63 0.67
C LEU A 256 -8.21 -14.92 -0.83
N ILE A 257 -9.41 -15.29 -1.27
CA ILE A 257 -9.71 -15.46 -2.70
C ILE A 257 -9.58 -14.12 -3.42
N LEU A 258 -10.13 -13.02 -2.87
CA LEU A 258 -10.01 -11.68 -3.44
C LEU A 258 -8.54 -11.25 -3.55
N ALA A 259 -7.74 -11.41 -2.49
CA ALA A 259 -6.30 -11.14 -2.52
C ALA A 259 -5.57 -11.98 -3.59
N SER A 260 -5.97 -13.24 -3.80
CA SER A 260 -5.40 -14.09 -4.85
C SER A 260 -5.74 -13.58 -6.26
N VAL A 261 -6.95 -13.09 -6.46
CA VAL A 261 -7.39 -12.47 -7.73
C VAL A 261 -6.62 -11.17 -7.97
N GLU A 262 -6.40 -10.35 -6.95
CA GLU A 262 -5.59 -9.13 -7.01
C GLU A 262 -4.13 -9.44 -7.41
N VAL A 263 -3.51 -10.49 -6.85
CA VAL A 263 -2.16 -10.94 -7.28
C VAL A 263 -2.14 -11.25 -8.79
N ILE A 264 -3.14 -11.97 -9.29
CA ILE A 264 -3.23 -12.27 -10.73
C ILE A 264 -3.39 -10.98 -11.53
N GLY A 265 -4.25 -10.07 -11.07
CA GLY A 265 -4.44 -8.74 -11.66
C GLY A 265 -3.13 -7.95 -11.74
N THR A 266 -2.37 -7.84 -10.64
CA THR A 266 -1.09 -7.12 -10.61
C THR A 266 -0.06 -7.72 -11.57
N LEU A 267 0.02 -9.04 -11.70
CA LEU A 267 0.90 -9.69 -12.69
C LEU A 267 0.50 -9.35 -14.14
N VAL A 268 -0.79 -9.29 -14.44
CA VAL A 268 -1.30 -8.83 -15.74
C VAL A 268 -0.94 -7.36 -15.94
N GLY A 269 -1.16 -6.51 -14.94
CA GLY A 269 -0.85 -5.08 -14.96
C GLY A 269 0.62 -4.80 -15.25
N ILE A 270 1.55 -5.52 -14.60
CA ILE A 270 2.99 -5.42 -14.85
C ILE A 270 3.33 -5.70 -16.32
N SER A 271 2.62 -6.63 -16.97
CA SER A 271 2.82 -6.94 -18.37
C SER A 271 2.31 -5.85 -19.31
N LEU A 272 1.27 -5.13 -18.88
CA LEU A 272 0.60 -4.09 -19.67
C LEU A 272 1.23 -2.71 -19.50
N VAL A 273 1.76 -2.39 -18.31
CA VAL A 273 2.22 -1.03 -17.97
C VAL A 273 3.31 -0.50 -18.90
N ASP A 274 4.24 -1.34 -19.33
CA ASP A 274 5.31 -0.96 -20.27
C ASP A 274 4.87 -1.07 -21.75
N ARG A 275 3.79 -1.83 -22.02
CA ARG A 275 3.28 -2.03 -23.39
C ARG A 275 2.25 -0.98 -23.78
N GLU A 276 1.27 -0.75 -22.92
CA GLU A 276 0.11 0.11 -23.19
C GLU A 276 0.31 1.55 -22.68
N GLY A 277 1.28 1.76 -21.76
CA GLY A 277 1.54 3.03 -21.11
C GLY A 277 0.85 3.18 -19.76
N ARG A 278 1.40 4.06 -18.93
CA ARG A 278 0.96 4.26 -17.53
C ARG A 278 -0.45 4.84 -17.46
N ARG A 279 -0.70 5.89 -18.23
CA ARG A 279 -1.98 6.61 -18.25
C ARG A 279 -3.15 5.71 -18.66
N LYS A 280 -2.98 4.92 -19.71
CA LYS A 280 -4.03 4.02 -20.21
C LYS A 280 -4.35 2.91 -19.20
N VAL A 281 -3.32 2.31 -18.59
CA VAL A 281 -3.47 1.29 -17.55
C VAL A 281 -4.21 1.86 -16.33
N GLN A 282 -3.91 3.09 -15.92
CA GLN A 282 -4.60 3.78 -14.83
C GLN A 282 -6.09 4.03 -15.15
N ILE A 283 -6.40 4.48 -16.38
CA ILE A 283 -7.78 4.69 -16.84
C ILE A 283 -8.58 3.39 -16.77
N ILE A 284 -8.01 2.28 -17.28
CA ILE A 284 -8.67 0.97 -17.27
C ILE A 284 -8.96 0.54 -15.82
N GLY A 285 -7.98 0.70 -14.92
CA GLY A 285 -8.13 0.35 -13.51
C GLY A 285 -9.27 1.11 -12.83
N PHE A 286 -9.23 2.44 -12.85
CA PHE A 286 -10.27 3.25 -12.20
C PHE A 286 -11.65 3.12 -12.84
N LEU A 287 -11.73 2.94 -14.17
CA LEU A 287 -12.99 2.65 -14.84
C LEU A 287 -13.58 1.33 -14.34
N GLY A 288 -12.76 0.29 -14.28
CA GLY A 288 -13.20 -1.03 -13.82
C GLY A 288 -13.65 -1.02 -12.37
N ILE A 289 -12.89 -0.40 -11.45
CA ILE A 289 -13.29 -0.23 -10.04
C ILE A 289 -14.61 0.53 -9.95
N SER A 290 -14.73 1.68 -10.65
CA SER A 290 -15.95 2.50 -10.62
C SER A 290 -17.19 1.74 -11.09
N VAL A 291 -17.09 1.04 -12.21
CA VAL A 291 -18.20 0.26 -12.78
C VAL A 291 -18.56 -0.93 -11.88
N SER A 292 -17.57 -1.69 -11.40
CA SER A 292 -17.80 -2.84 -10.51
C SER A 292 -18.51 -2.43 -9.23
N MET A 293 -18.05 -1.35 -8.56
CA MET A 293 -18.67 -0.85 -7.33
C MET A 293 -20.03 -0.24 -7.57
N LEU A 294 -20.23 0.48 -8.69
CA LEU A 294 -21.52 1.04 -9.05
C LEU A 294 -22.57 -0.06 -9.26
N VAL A 295 -22.23 -1.11 -10.01
CA VAL A 295 -23.15 -2.24 -10.23
C VAL A 295 -23.41 -2.98 -8.92
N ALA A 296 -22.38 -3.20 -8.08
CA ALA A 296 -22.52 -3.84 -6.78
C ALA A 296 -23.51 -3.10 -5.86
N ALA A 297 -23.59 -1.77 -5.94
CA ALA A 297 -24.53 -0.96 -5.16
C ALA A 297 -26.01 -1.25 -5.45
N PHE A 298 -26.34 -1.75 -6.64
CA PHE A 298 -27.72 -2.04 -7.06
C PHE A 298 -28.12 -3.52 -6.91
N VAL A 299 -27.15 -4.40 -6.63
CA VAL A 299 -27.39 -5.86 -6.55
C VAL A 299 -27.13 -6.42 -5.13
N THR A 300 -27.32 -5.61 -4.11
CA THR A 300 -26.95 -5.93 -2.72
C THR A 300 -27.66 -7.13 -2.10
N GLN A 301 -28.67 -7.70 -2.76
CA GLN A 301 -29.34 -8.93 -2.36
C GLN A 301 -28.73 -10.21 -2.91
N GLU A 302 -27.82 -10.09 -3.89
CA GLU A 302 -27.22 -11.21 -4.62
C GLU A 302 -25.74 -11.40 -4.21
N TYR A 303 -25.51 -12.05 -3.07
CA TYR A 303 -24.18 -12.17 -2.47
C TYR A 303 -23.11 -12.77 -3.40
N VAL A 304 -23.48 -13.74 -4.27
CA VAL A 304 -22.54 -14.32 -5.25
C VAL A 304 -22.16 -13.27 -6.30
N LEU A 305 -23.11 -12.50 -6.79
CA LEU A 305 -22.85 -11.46 -7.79
C LEU A 305 -22.01 -10.33 -7.19
N ILE A 306 -22.27 -9.91 -5.95
CA ILE A 306 -21.41 -8.94 -5.25
C ILE A 306 -19.98 -9.46 -5.15
N PHE A 307 -19.81 -10.72 -4.73
CA PHE A 307 -18.46 -11.32 -4.62
C PHE A 307 -17.73 -11.32 -5.95
N VAL A 308 -18.42 -11.67 -7.06
CA VAL A 308 -17.84 -11.63 -8.41
C VAL A 308 -17.49 -10.20 -8.82
N LEU A 309 -18.33 -9.21 -8.51
CA LEU A 309 -18.05 -7.80 -8.81
C LEU A 309 -16.88 -7.26 -7.98
N PHE A 310 -16.76 -7.67 -6.71
CA PHE A 310 -15.58 -7.38 -5.90
C PHE A 310 -14.32 -7.97 -6.54
N ALA A 311 -14.35 -9.27 -6.86
CA ALA A 311 -13.24 -9.94 -7.52
C ALA A 311 -12.84 -9.26 -8.85
N LEU A 312 -13.82 -8.79 -9.62
CA LEU A 312 -13.55 -8.02 -10.83
C LEU A 312 -12.92 -6.66 -10.50
N GLY A 313 -13.40 -5.96 -9.47
CA GLY A 313 -12.81 -4.70 -8.99
C GLY A 313 -11.36 -4.87 -8.56
N GLU A 314 -11.05 -5.89 -7.75
CA GLU A 314 -9.69 -6.22 -7.33
C GLU A 314 -8.80 -6.62 -8.52
N PHE A 315 -9.33 -7.42 -9.45
CA PHE A 315 -8.59 -7.79 -10.66
C PHE A 315 -8.21 -6.57 -11.50
N VAL A 316 -9.13 -5.64 -11.78
CA VAL A 316 -8.85 -4.46 -12.60
C VAL A 316 -8.13 -3.36 -11.81
N GLY A 317 -8.16 -3.41 -10.49
CA GLY A 317 -7.39 -2.54 -9.59
C GLY A 317 -5.87 -2.62 -9.77
N PHE A 318 -5.38 -3.57 -10.60
CA PHE A 318 -3.96 -3.67 -10.95
C PHE A 318 -3.36 -2.34 -11.46
N GLY A 319 -4.13 -1.54 -12.18
CA GLY A 319 -3.66 -0.27 -12.73
C GLY A 319 -3.21 0.68 -11.61
N PRO A 320 -4.10 1.17 -10.76
CA PRO A 320 -3.75 1.98 -9.59
C PRO A 320 -2.70 1.32 -8.69
N GLY A 321 -2.89 0.04 -8.32
CA GLY A 321 -2.05 -0.65 -7.35
C GLY A 321 -0.58 -0.82 -7.76
N ILE A 322 -0.25 -0.94 -9.05
CA ILE A 322 1.15 -0.94 -9.49
C ILE A 322 1.69 0.47 -9.76
N LEU A 323 0.81 1.41 -10.17
CA LEU A 323 1.22 2.76 -10.56
C LEU A 323 1.50 3.65 -9.35
N GLU A 324 0.99 3.32 -8.16
CA GLU A 324 1.42 3.95 -6.91
C GLU A 324 2.92 3.74 -6.65
N PHE A 325 3.49 2.61 -7.07
CA PHE A 325 4.92 2.35 -6.98
C PHE A 325 5.71 2.97 -8.13
N ILE A 326 5.13 3.11 -9.33
CA ILE A 326 5.84 3.52 -10.55
C ILE A 326 5.84 5.04 -10.73
N TYR A 327 4.69 5.71 -10.57
CA TYR A 327 4.55 7.13 -10.83
C TYR A 327 5.42 8.04 -9.94
N PRO A 328 5.47 7.88 -8.59
CA PRO A 328 6.24 8.80 -7.78
C PRO A 328 7.73 8.88 -8.16
N PRO A 329 8.47 7.76 -8.34
CA PRO A 329 9.86 7.84 -8.76
C PRO A 329 10.05 8.29 -10.22
N GLU A 330 9.04 8.22 -11.10
CA GLU A 330 9.11 8.70 -12.47
C GLU A 330 8.77 10.20 -12.60
N MET A 331 7.93 10.75 -11.72
CA MET A 331 7.46 12.14 -11.78
C MET A 331 8.36 13.15 -11.07
N PHE A 332 9.16 12.70 -10.09
CA PHE A 332 10.02 13.61 -9.34
C PHE A 332 11.49 13.46 -9.74
N PRO A 333 12.24 14.58 -9.88
CA PRO A 333 13.68 14.54 -10.11
C PRO A 333 14.40 13.87 -8.93
N THR A 334 15.61 13.34 -9.18
CA THR A 334 16.35 12.52 -8.19
C THR A 334 16.51 13.20 -6.84
N GLU A 335 16.71 14.53 -6.82
CA GLU A 335 16.93 15.33 -5.61
C GLU A 335 15.65 15.49 -4.76
N LEU A 336 14.47 15.38 -5.37
CA LEU A 336 13.16 15.53 -4.73
C LEU A 336 12.36 14.23 -4.67
N ARG A 337 12.92 13.14 -5.19
CA ARG A 337 12.21 11.86 -5.33
C ARG A 337 11.75 11.30 -3.99
N GLY A 338 12.65 11.31 -2.98
CA GLY A 338 12.30 10.88 -1.62
C GLY A 338 11.21 11.76 -1.01
N THR A 339 11.38 13.09 -1.10
CA THR A 339 10.39 14.06 -0.58
C THR A 339 9.05 13.95 -1.30
N GLY A 340 9.03 13.82 -2.64
CA GLY A 340 7.80 13.71 -3.43
C GLY A 340 7.06 12.40 -3.19
N ALA A 341 7.78 11.28 -3.22
CA ALA A 341 7.21 9.97 -2.95
C ALA A 341 6.72 9.84 -1.49
N GLY A 342 7.50 10.35 -0.52
CA GLY A 342 7.11 10.35 0.89
C GLY A 342 5.88 11.22 1.18
N PHE A 343 5.76 12.38 0.50
CA PHE A 343 4.57 13.21 0.61
C PHE A 343 3.34 12.50 0.03
N ALA A 344 3.46 11.89 -1.15
CA ALA A 344 2.38 11.14 -1.78
C ALA A 344 1.94 9.95 -0.92
N ASN A 345 2.89 9.16 -0.40
CA ASN A 345 2.63 8.04 0.52
C ASN A 345 1.96 8.51 1.83
N SER A 346 2.37 9.66 2.38
CA SER A 346 1.74 10.21 3.57
C SER A 346 0.26 10.55 3.33
N MET A 347 -0.03 11.17 2.19
CA MET A 347 -1.40 11.54 1.83
C MET A 347 -2.24 10.31 1.46
N SER A 348 -1.65 9.27 0.87
CA SER A 348 -2.32 7.99 0.66
C SER A 348 -2.70 7.35 2.00
N GLY A 349 -1.78 7.34 2.96
CA GLY A 349 -2.05 6.89 4.32
C GLY A 349 -3.20 7.67 5.00
N VAL A 350 -3.31 8.99 4.77
CA VAL A 350 -4.48 9.78 5.22
C VAL A 350 -5.76 9.29 4.54
N GLY A 351 -5.72 9.03 3.24
CA GLY A 351 -6.84 8.44 2.49
C GLY A 351 -7.28 7.10 3.07
N ALA A 352 -6.31 6.19 3.27
CA ALA A 352 -6.52 4.88 3.87
C ALA A 352 -7.19 4.99 5.26
N VAL A 353 -6.69 5.86 6.13
CA VAL A 353 -7.26 6.10 7.46
C VAL A 353 -8.70 6.57 7.37
N ILE A 354 -9.00 7.53 6.49
CA ILE A 354 -10.38 8.03 6.30
C ILE A 354 -11.29 6.92 5.78
N GLY A 355 -10.86 6.17 4.75
CA GLY A 355 -11.61 5.06 4.19
C GLY A 355 -11.95 3.99 5.23
N VAL A 356 -10.98 3.62 6.06
CA VAL A 356 -11.13 2.62 7.11
C VAL A 356 -11.99 3.13 8.27
N LEU A 357 -11.75 4.35 8.77
CA LEU A 357 -12.48 4.89 9.92
C LEU A 357 -13.96 5.14 9.64
N ILE A 358 -14.32 5.57 8.43
CA ILE A 358 -15.70 5.92 8.09
C ILE A 358 -16.57 4.68 7.84
N GLN A 359 -15.97 3.57 7.44
CA GLN A 359 -16.70 2.39 6.97
C GLN A 359 -17.63 1.75 8.01
N PRO A 360 -17.25 1.52 9.29
CA PRO A 360 -18.15 0.93 10.26
C PRO A 360 -19.41 1.78 10.51
N PHE A 361 -19.27 3.11 10.43
CA PHE A 361 -20.40 4.03 10.58
C PHE A 361 -21.36 3.96 9.40
N ILE A 362 -20.83 3.86 8.18
CA ILE A 362 -21.65 3.69 6.97
C ILE A 362 -22.37 2.34 7.01
N LEU A 363 -21.65 1.24 7.35
CA LEU A 363 -22.24 -0.09 7.44
C LEU A 363 -23.34 -0.20 8.50
N GLY A 364 -23.33 0.66 9.52
CA GLY A 364 -24.37 0.76 10.55
C GLY A 364 -25.68 1.39 10.08
N LEU A 365 -25.73 1.99 8.88
CA LEU A 365 -26.94 2.58 8.30
C LEU A 365 -27.84 1.50 7.67
N SER A 366 -29.13 1.78 7.53
CA SER A 366 -30.14 0.83 7.01
C SER A 366 -29.81 0.28 5.61
N ASN A 367 -29.15 1.08 4.75
CA ASN A 367 -28.66 0.68 3.43
C ASN A 367 -27.13 0.86 3.33
N GLY A 368 -26.42 0.56 4.42
CA GLY A 368 -25.01 0.88 4.56
C GLY A 368 -24.12 0.28 3.48
N VAL A 369 -24.38 -0.97 3.06
CA VAL A 369 -23.64 -1.64 1.97
C VAL A 369 -23.79 -0.89 0.65
N THR A 370 -25.03 -0.49 0.30
CA THR A 370 -25.30 0.31 -0.91
C THR A 370 -24.54 1.64 -0.87
N TYR A 371 -24.62 2.37 0.25
CA TYR A 371 -23.95 3.66 0.39
C TYR A 371 -22.43 3.52 0.32
N LEU A 372 -21.89 2.46 0.89
CA LEU A 372 -20.46 2.16 0.81
C LEU A 372 -19.99 1.96 -0.64
N PHE A 373 -20.72 1.15 -1.41
CA PHE A 373 -20.37 0.89 -2.80
C PHE A 373 -20.54 2.13 -3.68
N LEU A 374 -21.60 2.93 -3.46
CA LEU A 374 -21.77 4.20 -4.17
C LEU A 374 -20.65 5.19 -3.86
N MET A 375 -20.18 5.25 -2.60
CA MET A 375 -19.06 6.08 -2.19
C MET A 375 -17.78 5.65 -2.92
N TYR A 376 -17.45 4.36 -2.94
CA TYR A 376 -16.27 3.86 -3.64
C TYR A 376 -16.34 4.05 -5.15
N ALA A 377 -17.53 3.81 -5.76
CA ALA A 377 -17.74 4.08 -7.16
C ALA A 377 -17.52 5.56 -7.52
N GLY A 378 -18.05 6.46 -6.68
CA GLY A 378 -17.88 7.92 -6.85
C GLY A 378 -16.43 8.37 -6.70
N MET A 379 -15.71 7.85 -5.70
CA MET A 379 -14.28 8.12 -5.52
C MET A 379 -13.47 7.64 -6.73
N ALA A 380 -13.67 6.41 -7.18
CA ALA A 380 -12.98 5.86 -8.35
C ALA A 380 -13.30 6.65 -9.63
N PHE A 381 -14.57 7.06 -9.82
CA PHE A 381 -14.98 7.88 -10.96
C PHE A 381 -14.34 9.27 -10.93
N ALA A 382 -14.25 9.92 -9.78
CA ALA A 382 -13.60 11.22 -9.63
C ALA A 382 -12.12 11.15 -10.03
N VAL A 383 -11.40 10.10 -9.60
CA VAL A 383 -10.00 9.89 -9.98
C VAL A 383 -9.85 9.49 -11.46
N LEU A 384 -10.80 8.72 -12.00
CA LEU A 384 -10.84 8.44 -13.44
C LEU A 384 -10.89 9.74 -14.26
N MET A 385 -11.78 10.67 -13.88
CA MET A 385 -11.88 11.97 -14.56
C MET A 385 -10.59 12.78 -14.40
N LEU A 386 -9.99 12.80 -13.21
CA LEU A 386 -8.70 13.44 -12.98
C LEU A 386 -7.60 12.82 -13.84
N THR A 387 -7.55 11.49 -13.92
CA THR A 387 -6.58 10.75 -14.75
C THR A 387 -6.71 11.10 -16.23
N ILE A 388 -7.94 11.15 -16.75
CA ILE A 388 -8.21 11.57 -18.13
C ILE A 388 -7.78 13.02 -18.36
N ALA A 389 -7.95 13.90 -17.38
CA ALA A 389 -7.67 15.32 -17.53
C ALA A 389 -6.16 15.64 -17.48
N ILE A 390 -5.42 15.09 -16.50
CA ILE A 390 -4.07 15.58 -16.18
C ILE A 390 -2.99 14.51 -15.98
N ALA A 391 -3.32 13.20 -16.08
CA ALA A 391 -2.30 12.17 -15.89
C ALA A 391 -1.24 12.23 -17.01
N PRO A 392 0.05 12.31 -16.66
CA PRO A 392 1.11 12.27 -17.66
C PRO A 392 1.34 10.83 -18.14
N GLU A 393 1.80 10.70 -19.40
CA GLU A 393 2.37 9.43 -19.85
C GLU A 393 3.88 9.46 -19.62
N THR A 394 4.36 8.60 -18.71
CA THR A 394 5.77 8.56 -18.30
C THR A 394 6.54 7.37 -18.89
N SER A 395 5.92 6.61 -19.80
CA SER A 395 6.59 5.50 -20.47
C SER A 395 7.79 5.97 -21.29
N SER A 396 8.85 5.17 -21.37
CA SER A 396 10.04 5.47 -22.16
C SER A 396 9.77 5.75 -23.64
N LYS A 397 8.63 5.31 -24.16
CA LYS A 397 8.17 5.61 -25.53
C LYS A 397 7.68 7.05 -25.68
N ALA A 398 7.09 7.65 -24.64
CA ALA A 398 6.57 9.01 -24.67
C ALA A 398 7.65 10.06 -24.37
N VAL A 399 8.61 9.73 -23.53
CA VAL A 399 9.72 10.63 -23.14
C VAL A 399 10.59 11.04 -24.36
N ILE A 400 10.62 10.22 -25.40
CA ILE A 400 11.34 10.55 -26.66
C ILE A 400 10.57 11.58 -27.49
N THR A 401 9.26 11.76 -27.27
CA THR A 401 8.38 12.54 -28.16
C THR A 401 7.91 13.88 -27.57
N GLU A 402 7.89 14.07 -26.25
CA GLU A 402 7.14 15.19 -25.63
C GLU A 402 7.84 16.01 -24.56
N MET A 403 9.07 15.71 -24.15
CA MET A 403 9.79 16.61 -23.23
C MET A 403 10.52 17.70 -24.01
N PRO A 404 10.17 18.98 -23.87
CA PRO A 404 11.06 20.06 -24.29
C PRO A 404 12.37 19.92 -23.48
N GLU A 405 13.50 19.98 -24.19
CA GLU A 405 14.82 20.02 -23.57
C GLU A 405 14.84 21.11 -22.51
N ILE A 406 14.87 20.69 -21.25
CA ILE A 406 15.13 21.59 -20.13
C ILE A 406 16.63 21.88 -20.19
N GLN A 407 16.98 22.95 -20.90
CA GLN A 407 18.30 23.57 -20.88
C GLN A 407 18.56 24.26 -19.54
#